data_c18a1b0f0bc739761d2dc9a14b9c4ff9
#
_entry.id   c18a1b0f0bc739761d2dc9a14b9c4ff9
#
_cell.length_a   1.000
_cell.length_b   1.000
_cell.length_c   1.000
_cell.angle_alpha   90.00
_cell.angle_beta   90.00
_cell.angle_gamma   90.00
#
_symmetry.space_group_name_H-M   'P 1'
#
loop_
_entity.id
_entity.type
_entity.pdbx_description
1 polymer ?
#
loop_
_entity_poly.entity_id
_entity_poly.type
_entity_poly.pdbx_seq_one_letter_code
_entity_poly.pdbx_strand_id
1 'polypeptide(L)'
;MNKMTSTTFAESNKNKIIGRIGNTPLIELKSFSTKKIKIFVKLEWFNPFGSVKDRAAYWMIKDAEEKNILKKDKSIIIEPTSGNTGIALTGIASNLGYKVEIVIPEKVSEETKNILRKLGATLHETSDDLCPRVGAGTDQSIALAYAISKPRPDTYYMPNQYENDANFLSHYQSTGPEIWRQTQGKVTHFFTGCGTGGTITGIGTYLKEKNKDVKVIAIQAQKNHLLQGLRNFEESSKPDLFIRREKIVDDWYTATNEESFQMVKLLAEKESILVGPSSGSVMSSMMDYAKNHDEGTLVGIFADDGRKFESLYLQQNLFKQEEYEKYLRNCKLLPLLAYQ
;
A
#
# COMPACT_ATOMS: atom_id res chain seq x y z
N MET A 1 -36.42 -23.82 18.16
CA MET A 1 -35.28 -23.90 17.22
C MET A 1 -35.44 -22.77 16.20
N ASN A 2 -34.79 -21.62 16.46
CA ASN A 2 -34.81 -20.49 15.55
C ASN A 2 -33.85 -20.76 14.38
N LYS A 3 -34.39 -20.82 13.17
CA LYS A 3 -33.59 -20.82 11.94
C LYS A 3 -32.91 -19.49 11.84
N MET A 4 -31.58 -19.45 12.17
CA MET A 4 -30.73 -18.36 11.72
C MET A 4 -30.79 -18.33 10.20
N THR A 5 -31.30 -17.24 9.62
CA THR A 5 -31.43 -17.07 8.19
C THR A 5 -30.03 -16.94 7.59
N SER A 6 -29.82 -17.46 6.38
CA SER A 6 -28.54 -17.43 5.65
C SER A 6 -27.94 -16.02 5.52
N THR A 7 -28.77 -14.98 5.58
CA THR A 7 -28.42 -13.57 5.57
C THR A 7 -27.61 -13.14 6.81
N THR A 8 -28.01 -13.57 8.01
CA THR A 8 -27.31 -13.21 9.27
C THR A 8 -25.94 -13.87 9.39
N PHE A 9 -25.75 -15.06 8.81
CA PHE A 9 -24.46 -15.74 8.80
C PHE A 9 -23.48 -15.07 7.81
N ALA A 10 -23.94 -14.61 6.66
CA ALA A 10 -23.16 -13.87 5.66
C ALA A 10 -22.73 -12.49 6.17
N GLU A 11 -23.63 -11.75 6.83
CA GLU A 11 -23.32 -10.44 7.44
C GLU A 11 -22.31 -10.56 8.59
N SER A 12 -22.43 -11.59 9.44
CA SER A 12 -21.47 -11.85 10.52
C SER A 12 -20.06 -12.18 10.00
N ASN A 13 -19.93 -12.84 8.85
CA ASN A 13 -18.64 -13.15 8.26
C ASN A 13 -18.01 -11.94 7.50
N LYS A 14 -18.82 -11.10 6.86
CA LYS A 14 -18.38 -9.87 6.21
C LYS A 14 -17.70 -8.91 7.21
N ASN A 15 -18.33 -8.68 8.35
CA ASN A 15 -17.73 -7.88 9.43
C ASN A 15 -16.44 -8.46 9.99
N LYS A 16 -16.25 -9.80 9.96
CA LYS A 16 -15.03 -10.46 10.41
C LYS A 16 -13.81 -10.18 9.53
N ILE A 17 -13.97 -10.06 8.21
CA ILE A 17 -12.86 -9.76 7.29
C ILE A 17 -12.38 -8.33 7.50
N ILE A 18 -13.30 -7.38 7.49
CA ILE A 18 -12.99 -5.94 7.68
C ILE A 18 -12.37 -5.69 9.06
N GLY A 19 -12.84 -6.37 10.11
CA GLY A 19 -12.30 -6.28 11.47
C GLY A 19 -10.85 -6.77 11.62
N ARG A 20 -10.25 -7.36 10.57
CA ARG A 20 -8.84 -7.78 10.54
C ARG A 20 -7.91 -6.74 9.92
N ILE A 21 -8.43 -5.62 9.43
CA ILE A 21 -7.60 -4.54 8.88
C ILE A 21 -6.80 -3.90 10.02
N GLY A 22 -5.50 -3.80 9.83
CA GLY A 22 -4.59 -3.30 10.85
C GLY A 22 -4.01 -4.39 11.76
N ASN A 23 -3.37 -3.97 12.84
CA ASN A 23 -2.62 -4.83 13.77
C ASN A 23 -1.66 -5.81 13.07
N THR A 24 -1.07 -5.37 11.96
CA THR A 24 -0.13 -6.16 11.18
C THR A 24 1.15 -6.43 11.99
N PRO A 25 1.87 -7.52 11.69
CA PRO A 25 3.12 -7.82 12.38
C PRO A 25 4.20 -6.75 12.15
N LEU A 26 4.99 -6.48 13.18
CA LEU A 26 6.28 -5.81 13.09
C LEU A 26 7.34 -6.85 13.48
N ILE A 27 8.27 -7.15 12.59
CA ILE A 27 9.31 -8.16 12.82
C ILE A 27 10.71 -7.56 12.73
N GLU A 28 11.65 -8.07 13.52
CA GLU A 28 13.07 -7.75 13.39
C GLU A 28 13.70 -8.62 12.30
N LEU A 29 14.37 -8.00 11.34
CA LEU A 29 15.19 -8.69 10.33
C LEU A 29 16.56 -8.97 10.94
N LYS A 30 16.71 -10.14 11.57
CA LYS A 30 17.93 -10.49 12.33
C LYS A 30 19.17 -10.60 11.46
N SER A 31 19.03 -11.06 10.23
CA SER A 31 20.13 -11.18 9.26
C SER A 31 20.71 -9.83 8.82
N PHE A 32 19.97 -8.75 9.05
CA PHE A 32 20.34 -7.39 8.69
C PHE A 32 20.58 -6.48 9.90
N SER A 33 20.17 -6.90 11.09
CA SER A 33 20.39 -6.18 12.35
C SER A 33 21.80 -6.40 12.90
N THR A 34 22.29 -5.41 13.65
CA THR A 34 23.54 -5.50 14.43
C THR A 34 23.24 -5.35 15.93
N LYS A 35 24.28 -5.34 16.77
CA LYS A 35 24.08 -5.05 18.21
C LYS A 35 23.54 -3.65 18.45
N LYS A 36 23.95 -2.66 17.64
CA LYS A 36 23.60 -1.24 17.81
C LYS A 36 22.48 -0.77 16.88
N ILE A 37 22.36 -1.36 15.69
CA ILE A 37 21.32 -1.01 14.73
C ILE A 37 20.31 -2.15 14.65
N LYS A 38 19.05 -1.86 14.96
CA LYS A 38 17.94 -2.78 14.86
C LYS A 38 17.06 -2.42 13.67
N ILE A 39 16.79 -3.39 12.81
CA ILE A 39 16.00 -3.23 11.60
C ILE A 39 14.68 -3.98 11.78
N PHE A 40 13.59 -3.22 11.87
CA PHE A 40 12.23 -3.74 11.94
C PHE A 40 11.46 -3.40 10.68
N VAL A 41 10.59 -4.31 10.27
CA VAL A 41 9.70 -4.09 9.12
C VAL A 41 8.25 -4.43 9.47
N LYS A 42 7.36 -3.54 9.04
CA LYS A 42 5.92 -3.65 9.23
C LYS A 42 5.30 -4.33 8.02
N LEU A 43 4.73 -5.52 8.21
CA LEU A 43 4.28 -6.41 7.15
C LEU A 43 2.82 -6.09 6.77
N GLU A 44 2.61 -5.12 5.89
CA GLU A 44 1.27 -4.64 5.56
C GLU A 44 0.45 -5.58 4.65
N TRP A 45 1.06 -6.60 4.07
CA TRP A 45 0.30 -7.66 3.37
C TRP A 45 -0.47 -8.61 4.29
N PHE A 46 -0.30 -8.49 5.61
CA PHE A 46 -1.15 -9.19 6.59
C PHE A 46 -2.55 -8.58 6.70
N ASN A 47 -2.80 -7.43 6.10
CA ASN A 47 -4.15 -6.94 5.89
C ASN A 47 -4.94 -7.90 4.96
N PRO A 48 -6.28 -7.98 5.07
CA PRO A 48 -7.11 -8.95 4.36
C PRO A 48 -6.97 -8.98 2.84
N PHE A 49 -6.73 -7.82 2.23
CA PHE A 49 -6.58 -7.68 0.76
C PHE A 49 -5.12 -7.49 0.35
N GLY A 50 -4.20 -7.78 1.26
CA GLY A 50 -2.78 -8.00 1.00
C GLY A 50 -1.94 -6.74 0.80
N SER A 51 -2.33 -5.59 1.35
CA SER A 51 -1.48 -4.41 1.28
C SER A 51 -1.78 -3.33 2.33
N VAL A 52 -0.88 -2.36 2.40
CA VAL A 52 -1.05 -1.12 3.19
C VAL A 52 -2.31 -0.32 2.79
N LYS A 53 -2.81 -0.52 1.58
CA LYS A 53 -3.95 0.23 1.05
C LYS A 53 -5.28 -0.18 1.66
N ASP A 54 -5.38 -1.35 2.28
CA ASP A 54 -6.57 -1.79 3.00
C ASP A 54 -6.98 -0.78 4.07
N ARG A 55 -6.00 -0.20 4.76
CA ARG A 55 -6.23 0.83 5.77
C ARG A 55 -6.86 2.08 5.17
N ALA A 56 -6.22 2.65 4.15
CA ALA A 56 -6.71 3.87 3.50
C ALA A 56 -8.08 3.64 2.85
N ALA A 57 -8.27 2.53 2.14
CA ALA A 57 -9.54 2.19 1.51
C ALA A 57 -10.68 2.07 2.52
N TYR A 58 -10.45 1.37 3.63
CA TYR A 58 -11.45 1.23 4.69
C TYR A 58 -11.83 2.58 5.30
N TRP A 59 -10.83 3.43 5.62
CA TRP A 59 -11.09 4.72 6.23
C TRP A 59 -11.79 5.69 5.28
N MET A 60 -11.44 5.70 3.99
CA MET A 60 -12.13 6.53 3.00
C MET A 60 -13.60 6.11 2.80
N ILE A 61 -13.89 4.81 2.79
CA ILE A 61 -15.27 4.31 2.71
C ILE A 61 -16.04 4.68 3.99
N LYS A 62 -15.45 4.42 5.15
CA LYS A 62 -16.08 4.69 6.45
C LYS A 62 -16.38 6.18 6.63
N ASP A 63 -15.43 7.06 6.31
CA ASP A 63 -15.63 8.52 6.37
C ASP A 63 -16.77 8.98 5.47
N ALA A 64 -16.85 8.41 4.26
CA ALA A 64 -17.93 8.73 3.34
C ALA A 64 -19.31 8.20 3.79
N GLU A 65 -19.37 7.03 4.45
CA GLU A 65 -20.58 6.52 5.08
C GLU A 65 -21.02 7.43 6.25
N GLU A 66 -20.09 7.80 7.14
CA GLU A 66 -20.37 8.68 8.30
C GLU A 66 -20.86 10.07 7.87
N LYS A 67 -20.34 10.58 6.74
CA LYS A 67 -20.79 11.85 6.14
C LYS A 67 -22.06 11.72 5.29
N ASN A 68 -22.66 10.54 5.19
CA ASN A 68 -23.81 10.24 4.31
C ASN A 68 -23.58 10.56 2.82
N ILE A 69 -22.33 10.54 2.37
CA ILE A 69 -21.95 10.66 0.96
C ILE A 69 -22.18 9.33 0.24
N LEU A 70 -21.73 8.22 0.85
CA LEU A 70 -21.98 6.86 0.38
C LEU A 70 -23.35 6.36 0.87
N LYS A 71 -24.21 5.94 -0.06
CA LYS A 71 -25.56 5.40 0.22
C LYS A 71 -25.64 3.97 -0.29
N LYS A 72 -25.98 3.03 0.59
CA LYS A 72 -26.20 1.62 0.21
C LYS A 72 -27.24 1.53 -0.89
N ASP A 73 -27.11 0.55 -1.76
CA ASP A 73 -27.98 0.25 -2.89
C ASP A 73 -28.07 1.35 -3.98
N LYS A 74 -27.42 2.50 -3.79
CA LYS A 74 -27.44 3.62 -4.74
C LYS A 74 -26.05 3.97 -5.24
N SER A 75 -25.06 4.07 -4.33
CA SER A 75 -23.74 4.58 -4.67
C SER A 75 -22.84 3.52 -5.33
N ILE A 76 -22.08 3.97 -6.32
CA ILE A 76 -21.00 3.23 -6.99
C ILE A 76 -19.70 3.92 -6.63
N ILE A 77 -18.74 3.16 -6.14
CA ILE A 77 -17.40 3.68 -5.87
C ILE A 77 -16.60 3.59 -7.16
N ILE A 78 -15.99 4.71 -7.58
CA ILE A 78 -15.08 4.74 -8.73
C ILE A 78 -13.72 5.31 -8.31
N GLU A 79 -12.61 4.65 -8.69
CA GLU A 79 -11.26 5.13 -8.36
C GLU A 79 -10.27 4.85 -9.49
N PRO A 80 -9.45 5.85 -9.88
CA PRO A 80 -8.33 5.63 -10.78
C PRO A 80 -7.15 5.06 -10.01
N THR A 81 -6.71 3.85 -10.39
CA THR A 81 -5.60 3.19 -9.69
C THR A 81 -4.96 2.08 -10.51
N SER A 82 -3.65 1.89 -10.34
CA SER A 82 -2.87 0.85 -11.00
C SER A 82 -2.68 -0.44 -10.17
N GLY A 83 -3.33 -0.59 -8.99
CA GLY A 83 -3.10 -1.83 -8.23
C GLY A 83 -3.74 -1.88 -6.85
N ASN A 84 -2.93 -1.84 -5.81
CA ASN A 84 -3.31 -2.15 -4.42
C ASN A 84 -4.55 -1.38 -3.91
N THR A 85 -4.70 -0.11 -4.27
CA THR A 85 -5.87 0.68 -3.85
C THR A 85 -7.15 0.11 -4.46
N GLY A 86 -7.12 -0.25 -5.75
CA GLY A 86 -8.26 -0.88 -6.42
C GLY A 86 -8.65 -2.20 -5.78
N ILE A 87 -7.65 -3.06 -5.48
CA ILE A 87 -7.88 -4.35 -4.82
C ILE A 87 -8.52 -4.14 -3.44
N ALA A 88 -7.98 -3.23 -2.63
CA ALA A 88 -8.48 -2.95 -1.30
C ALA A 88 -9.89 -2.34 -1.34
N LEU A 89 -10.12 -1.32 -2.18
CA LEU A 89 -11.44 -0.70 -2.34
C LEU A 89 -12.47 -1.72 -2.81
N THR A 90 -12.14 -2.51 -3.84
CA THR A 90 -13.07 -3.52 -4.36
C THR A 90 -13.41 -4.57 -3.30
N GLY A 91 -12.38 -5.12 -2.64
CA GLY A 91 -12.57 -6.14 -1.63
C GLY A 91 -13.42 -5.64 -0.44
N ILE A 92 -13.12 -4.46 0.09
CA ILE A 92 -13.84 -3.88 1.22
C ILE A 92 -15.26 -3.48 0.80
N ALA A 93 -15.40 -2.73 -0.30
CA ALA A 93 -16.68 -2.22 -0.77
C ALA A 93 -17.65 -3.32 -1.15
N SER A 94 -17.19 -4.36 -1.87
CA SER A 94 -18.02 -5.53 -2.20
C SER A 94 -18.50 -6.27 -0.94
N ASN A 95 -17.65 -6.39 0.08
CA ASN A 95 -18.05 -6.96 1.37
C ASN A 95 -19.10 -6.08 2.09
N LEU A 96 -19.09 -4.77 1.89
CA LEU A 96 -20.06 -3.83 2.44
C LEU A 96 -21.34 -3.71 1.57
N GLY A 97 -21.35 -4.32 0.37
CA GLY A 97 -22.50 -4.33 -0.55
C GLY A 97 -22.50 -3.18 -1.56
N TYR A 98 -21.39 -2.48 -1.76
CA TYR A 98 -21.25 -1.45 -2.78
C TYR A 98 -20.75 -2.03 -4.11
N LYS A 99 -21.16 -1.42 -5.22
CA LYS A 99 -20.57 -1.65 -6.54
C LYS A 99 -19.28 -0.84 -6.67
N VAL A 100 -18.32 -1.38 -7.40
CA VAL A 100 -17.01 -0.74 -7.62
C VAL A 100 -16.64 -0.74 -9.09
N GLU A 101 -16.23 0.40 -9.57
CA GLU A 101 -15.66 0.60 -10.90
C GLU A 101 -14.22 1.11 -10.73
N ILE A 102 -13.27 0.47 -11.40
CA ILE A 102 -11.86 0.84 -11.35
C ILE A 102 -11.42 1.32 -12.73
N VAL A 103 -10.86 2.51 -12.77
CA VAL A 103 -10.21 3.04 -13.96
C VAL A 103 -8.73 2.70 -13.87
N ILE A 104 -8.22 1.91 -14.83
CA ILE A 104 -6.93 1.24 -14.72
C ILE A 104 -6.15 1.35 -16.04
N PRO A 105 -4.81 1.61 -16.00
CA PRO A 105 -3.97 1.53 -17.20
C PRO A 105 -3.97 0.14 -17.84
N GLU A 106 -4.02 0.06 -19.15
CA GLU A 106 -3.92 -1.19 -19.92
C GLU A 106 -2.63 -1.97 -19.61
N LYS A 107 -1.55 -1.26 -19.29
CA LYS A 107 -0.24 -1.83 -18.95
C LYS A 107 -0.19 -2.54 -17.58
N VAL A 108 -1.24 -2.44 -16.77
CA VAL A 108 -1.33 -3.19 -15.51
C VAL A 108 -1.40 -4.69 -15.82
N SER A 109 -0.69 -5.49 -15.05
CA SER A 109 -0.61 -6.93 -15.24
C SER A 109 -1.98 -7.61 -15.21
N GLU A 110 -2.16 -8.66 -16.01
CA GLU A 110 -3.40 -9.43 -16.03
C GLU A 110 -3.68 -10.12 -14.70
N GLU A 111 -2.65 -10.44 -13.92
CA GLU A 111 -2.84 -10.96 -12.56
C GLU A 111 -3.62 -9.98 -11.69
N THR A 112 -3.23 -8.70 -11.71
CA THR A 112 -3.94 -7.64 -10.96
C THR A 112 -5.34 -7.43 -11.47
N LYS A 113 -5.54 -7.35 -12.80
CA LYS A 113 -6.88 -7.20 -13.41
C LYS A 113 -7.79 -8.37 -13.06
N ASN A 114 -7.26 -9.59 -13.07
CA ASN A 114 -8.00 -10.80 -12.71
C ASN A 114 -8.41 -10.82 -11.23
N ILE A 115 -7.54 -10.35 -10.32
CA ILE A 115 -7.89 -10.18 -8.91
C ILE A 115 -9.06 -9.20 -8.77
N LEU A 116 -8.99 -8.05 -9.42
CA LEU A 116 -10.05 -7.03 -9.39
C LEU A 116 -11.39 -7.57 -9.91
N ARG A 117 -11.38 -8.27 -11.06
CA ARG A 117 -12.60 -8.90 -11.64
C ARG A 117 -13.17 -9.95 -10.70
N LYS A 118 -12.34 -10.82 -10.11
CA LYS A 118 -12.77 -11.82 -9.13
C LYS A 118 -13.38 -11.22 -7.86
N LEU A 119 -12.89 -10.07 -7.43
CA LEU A 119 -13.43 -9.32 -6.30
C LEU A 119 -14.75 -8.58 -6.66
N GLY A 120 -15.13 -8.52 -7.93
CA GLY A 120 -16.38 -7.94 -8.41
C GLY A 120 -16.27 -6.52 -8.97
N ALA A 121 -15.07 -6.02 -9.29
CA ALA A 121 -14.90 -4.72 -9.94
C ALA A 121 -15.29 -4.75 -11.41
N THR A 122 -15.92 -3.67 -11.89
CA THR A 122 -15.97 -3.32 -13.31
C THR A 122 -14.70 -2.53 -13.65
N LEU A 123 -14.00 -2.91 -14.73
CA LEU A 123 -12.77 -2.23 -15.14
C LEU A 123 -13.01 -1.35 -16.36
N HIS A 124 -12.46 -0.13 -16.31
CA HIS A 124 -12.34 0.81 -17.42
C HIS A 124 -10.86 0.98 -17.72
N GLU A 125 -10.41 0.44 -18.84
CA GLU A 125 -9.00 0.45 -19.22
C GLU A 125 -8.65 1.74 -19.99
N THR A 126 -7.45 2.29 -19.75
CA THR A 126 -6.92 3.48 -20.39
C THR A 126 -5.51 3.23 -20.93
N SER A 127 -5.08 4.02 -21.91
CA SER A 127 -3.73 3.91 -22.50
C SER A 127 -2.63 4.53 -21.65
N ASP A 128 -2.88 4.86 -20.37
CA ASP A 128 -1.92 5.46 -19.47
C ASP A 128 -0.72 4.56 -19.17
N ASP A 129 0.37 5.19 -18.76
CA ASP A 129 1.48 4.53 -18.09
C ASP A 129 1.10 4.16 -16.63
N LEU A 130 1.86 3.21 -16.06
CA LEU A 130 1.66 2.74 -14.68
C LEU A 130 1.87 3.83 -13.62
N CYS A 131 2.61 4.89 -13.98
CA CYS A 131 2.82 6.07 -13.15
C CYS A 131 2.51 7.32 -13.97
N PRO A 132 1.55 8.15 -13.56
CA PRO A 132 1.23 9.39 -14.26
C PRO A 132 2.43 10.34 -14.26
N ARG A 133 2.80 10.85 -15.44
CA ARG A 133 3.92 11.79 -15.60
C ARG A 133 3.41 13.22 -15.69
N VAL A 134 4.10 14.15 -15.03
CA VAL A 134 3.83 15.59 -15.17
C VAL A 134 4.13 16.02 -16.60
N GLY A 135 3.13 16.62 -17.27
CA GLY A 135 3.29 17.21 -18.61
C GLY A 135 3.20 16.23 -19.77
N ALA A 136 3.15 14.94 -19.57
CA ALA A 136 2.84 13.95 -20.60
C ALA A 136 1.34 13.68 -20.60
N GLY A 137 0.58 14.55 -21.24
CA GLY A 137 -0.87 14.40 -21.40
C GLY A 137 -1.58 13.81 -20.18
N THR A 138 -2.56 14.44 -19.73
CA THR A 138 -3.45 14.13 -18.63
C THR A 138 -3.34 12.67 -18.17
N ASP A 139 -3.24 12.45 -16.90
CA ASP A 139 -3.55 11.16 -16.29
C ASP A 139 -4.94 10.74 -16.78
N GLN A 140 -4.98 9.97 -17.88
CA GLN A 140 -6.22 9.61 -18.58
C GLN A 140 -7.13 8.83 -17.64
N SER A 141 -6.55 8.04 -16.73
CA SER A 141 -7.31 7.29 -15.73
C SER A 141 -8.03 8.23 -14.77
N ILE A 142 -7.37 9.29 -14.29
CA ILE A 142 -8.01 10.32 -13.45
C ILE A 142 -9.07 11.07 -14.27
N ALA A 143 -8.74 11.52 -15.48
CA ALA A 143 -9.66 12.24 -16.35
C ALA A 143 -10.91 11.42 -16.66
N LEU A 144 -10.76 10.13 -16.98
CA LEU A 144 -11.89 9.24 -17.26
C LEU A 144 -12.74 9.00 -16.00
N ALA A 145 -12.12 8.79 -14.84
CA ALA A 145 -12.87 8.63 -13.59
C ALA A 145 -13.71 9.86 -13.27
N TYR A 146 -13.17 11.07 -13.46
CA TYR A 146 -13.93 12.32 -13.34
C TYR A 146 -15.02 12.46 -14.41
N ALA A 147 -14.75 12.11 -15.67
CA ALA A 147 -15.75 12.18 -16.74
C ALA A 147 -16.94 11.26 -16.48
N ILE A 148 -16.73 10.10 -15.86
CA ILE A 148 -17.78 9.17 -15.46
C ILE A 148 -18.55 9.67 -14.22
N SER A 149 -17.84 10.14 -13.19
CA SER A 149 -18.43 10.43 -11.88
C SER A 149 -19.06 11.82 -11.78
N LYS A 150 -18.39 12.85 -12.28
CA LYS A 150 -18.78 14.25 -12.12
C LYS A 150 -20.18 14.60 -12.65
N PRO A 151 -20.67 14.06 -13.79
CA PRO A 151 -22.05 14.29 -14.25
C PRO A 151 -23.12 13.60 -13.42
N ARG A 152 -22.75 12.66 -12.55
CA ARG A 152 -23.66 11.81 -11.78
C ARG A 152 -23.26 11.76 -10.28
N PRO A 153 -23.16 12.91 -9.59
CA PRO A 153 -22.65 12.97 -8.22
C PRO A 153 -23.54 12.24 -7.19
N ASP A 154 -24.81 12.07 -7.51
CA ASP A 154 -25.75 11.30 -6.67
C ASP A 154 -25.57 9.78 -6.76
N THR A 155 -24.83 9.30 -7.77
CA THR A 155 -24.60 7.88 -8.04
C THR A 155 -23.18 7.48 -7.77
N TYR A 156 -22.21 8.33 -8.13
CA TYR A 156 -20.80 8.00 -8.01
C TYR A 156 -20.14 8.69 -6.83
N TYR A 157 -19.33 7.95 -6.11
CA TYR A 157 -18.38 8.44 -5.13
C TYR A 157 -16.96 8.10 -5.55
N MET A 158 -16.10 9.09 -5.72
CA MET A 158 -14.68 8.91 -5.97
C MET A 158 -13.90 9.21 -4.69
N PRO A 159 -13.32 8.19 -4.03
CA PRO A 159 -12.54 8.36 -2.81
C PRO A 159 -11.40 9.35 -2.94
N ASN A 160 -10.73 9.39 -4.10
CA ASN A 160 -9.59 10.24 -4.41
C ASN A 160 -8.48 10.15 -3.36
N GLN A 161 -7.77 9.04 -3.36
CA GLN A 161 -6.71 8.74 -2.39
C GLN A 161 -5.59 9.80 -2.32
N TYR A 162 -5.49 10.69 -3.31
CA TYR A 162 -4.43 11.70 -3.42
C TYR A 162 -4.74 12.99 -2.66
N GLU A 163 -6.01 13.22 -2.32
CA GLU A 163 -6.49 14.42 -1.65
C GLU A 163 -7.20 14.14 -0.32
N ASN A 164 -7.77 12.93 -0.18
CA ASN A 164 -8.64 12.55 0.93
C ASN A 164 -7.88 12.38 2.25
N ASP A 165 -8.22 13.22 3.23
CA ASP A 165 -7.61 13.17 4.57
C ASP A 165 -7.87 11.87 5.33
N ALA A 166 -8.90 11.10 4.99
CA ALA A 166 -9.11 9.78 5.58
C ALA A 166 -7.94 8.81 5.29
N ASN A 167 -7.22 8.99 4.17
CA ASN A 167 -6.00 8.25 3.89
C ASN A 167 -4.90 8.59 4.91
N PHE A 168 -4.66 9.85 5.20
CA PHE A 168 -3.73 10.28 6.26
C PHE A 168 -4.19 9.75 7.63
N LEU A 169 -5.45 9.95 7.98
CA LEU A 169 -6.02 9.56 9.26
C LEU A 169 -5.93 8.05 9.51
N SER A 170 -6.06 7.23 8.46
CA SER A 170 -5.93 5.77 8.56
C SER A 170 -4.59 5.35 9.16
N HIS A 171 -3.52 6.05 8.80
CA HIS A 171 -2.18 5.77 9.29
C HIS A 171 -1.86 6.48 10.60
N TYR A 172 -2.34 7.70 10.77
CA TYR A 172 -2.17 8.46 12.00
C TYR A 172 -2.86 7.78 13.18
N GLN A 173 -4.08 7.27 12.99
CA GLN A 173 -4.86 6.66 14.07
C GLN A 173 -4.67 5.13 14.21
N SER A 174 -4.01 4.47 13.27
CA SER A 174 -3.77 3.02 13.38
C SER A 174 -2.30 2.64 13.25
N THR A 175 -1.66 2.82 12.08
CA THR A 175 -0.30 2.31 11.82
C THR A 175 0.75 2.96 12.71
N GLY A 176 0.69 4.28 12.90
CA GLY A 176 1.60 5.01 13.79
C GLY A 176 1.53 4.52 15.25
N PRO A 177 0.34 4.45 15.88
CA PRO A 177 0.14 3.83 17.19
C PRO A 177 0.63 2.39 17.30
N GLU A 178 0.41 1.57 16.26
CA GLU A 178 0.89 0.18 16.23
C GLU A 178 2.42 0.13 16.27
N ILE A 179 3.11 0.89 15.43
CA ILE A 179 4.58 0.96 15.39
C ILE A 179 5.12 1.41 16.75
N TRP A 180 4.58 2.49 17.31
CA TRP A 180 5.02 3.00 18.61
C TRP A 180 4.90 1.95 19.70
N ARG A 181 3.76 1.28 19.79
CA ARG A 181 3.51 0.21 20.76
C ARG A 181 4.44 -0.99 20.53
N GLN A 182 4.56 -1.46 19.28
CA GLN A 182 5.34 -2.65 18.92
C GLN A 182 6.84 -2.44 19.10
N THR A 183 7.34 -1.21 18.95
CA THR A 183 8.74 -0.85 19.25
C THR A 183 8.95 -0.45 20.71
N GLN A 184 7.89 -0.42 21.53
CA GLN A 184 7.94 0.10 22.90
C GLN A 184 8.49 1.53 22.97
N GLY A 185 8.16 2.36 21.96
CA GLY A 185 8.64 3.74 21.84
C GLY A 185 10.11 3.89 21.45
N LYS A 186 10.80 2.81 21.07
CA LYS A 186 12.25 2.83 20.76
C LYS A 186 12.57 3.21 19.32
N VAL A 187 11.56 3.38 18.44
CA VAL A 187 11.80 3.80 17.06
C VAL A 187 12.53 5.12 17.01
N THR A 188 13.62 5.16 16.25
CA THR A 188 14.44 6.38 16.04
C THR A 188 14.32 6.90 14.61
N HIS A 189 14.12 6.00 13.64
CA HIS A 189 14.04 6.33 12.22
C HIS A 189 12.92 5.54 11.57
N PHE A 190 12.09 6.24 10.82
CA PHE A 190 10.95 5.68 10.12
C PHE A 190 11.12 5.86 8.60
N PHE A 191 11.03 4.76 7.86
CA PHE A 191 11.25 4.68 6.42
C PHE A 191 10.00 4.21 5.69
N THR A 192 9.58 4.92 4.65
CA THR A 192 8.48 4.44 3.79
C THR A 192 8.51 5.07 2.41
N GLY A 193 8.01 4.32 1.44
CA GLY A 193 7.86 4.79 0.08
C GLY A 193 6.78 5.87 -0.07
N CYS A 194 7.03 6.84 -0.95
CA CYS A 194 6.11 7.89 -1.30
C CYS A 194 5.31 7.55 -2.56
N GLY A 195 4.02 7.30 -2.37
CA GLY A 195 3.00 7.23 -3.42
C GLY A 195 2.01 8.38 -3.27
N THR A 196 0.92 8.17 -2.51
CA THR A 196 -0.08 9.21 -2.20
C THR A 196 0.36 10.15 -1.06
N GLY A 197 1.36 9.76 -0.29
CA GLY A 197 1.82 10.50 0.88
C GLY A 197 1.09 10.17 2.19
N GLY A 198 -0.05 9.48 2.16
CA GLY A 198 -0.83 9.18 3.37
C GLY A 198 -0.05 8.41 4.43
N THR A 199 0.67 7.37 4.01
CA THR A 199 1.46 6.51 4.91
C THR A 199 2.55 7.30 5.63
N ILE A 200 3.38 8.03 4.88
CA ILE A 200 4.50 8.75 5.47
C ILE A 200 4.04 9.90 6.36
N THR A 201 3.05 10.66 5.91
CA THR A 201 2.56 11.82 6.67
C THR A 201 1.79 11.38 7.90
N GLY A 202 0.93 10.35 7.80
CA GLY A 202 0.15 9.86 8.94
C GLY A 202 1.02 9.24 10.03
N ILE A 203 1.90 8.31 9.66
CA ILE A 203 2.80 7.66 10.63
C ILE A 203 3.81 8.68 11.17
N GLY A 204 4.47 9.45 10.28
CA GLY A 204 5.48 10.42 10.67
C GLY A 204 4.95 11.46 11.65
N THR A 205 3.75 12.00 11.42
CA THR A 205 3.10 12.95 12.34
C THR A 205 2.89 12.30 13.70
N TYR A 206 2.30 11.11 13.76
CA TYR A 206 2.07 10.42 15.04
C TYR A 206 3.37 10.14 15.79
N LEU A 207 4.40 9.64 15.10
CA LEU A 207 5.68 9.30 15.74
C LEU A 207 6.39 10.54 16.28
N LYS A 208 6.41 11.66 15.52
CA LYS A 208 7.00 12.93 15.99
C LYS A 208 6.22 13.59 17.11
N GLU A 209 4.92 13.41 17.20
CA GLU A 209 4.14 13.83 18.38
C GLU A 209 4.52 13.04 19.64
N LYS A 210 4.91 11.77 19.49
CA LYS A 210 5.40 10.95 20.62
C LYS A 210 6.85 11.26 20.99
N ASN A 211 7.69 11.44 19.98
CA ASN A 211 9.09 11.81 20.13
C ASN A 211 9.53 12.62 18.89
N LYS A 212 9.77 13.92 19.09
CA LYS A 212 10.17 14.88 18.04
C LYS A 212 11.50 14.54 17.37
N ASP A 213 12.36 13.74 18.03
CA ASP A 213 13.66 13.36 17.53
C ASP A 213 13.61 12.20 16.53
N VAL A 214 12.45 11.53 16.38
CA VAL A 214 12.25 10.50 15.35
C VAL A 214 12.46 11.12 13.98
N LYS A 215 13.34 10.54 13.19
CA LYS A 215 13.58 10.93 11.80
C LYS A 215 12.62 10.21 10.85
N VAL A 216 12.05 10.95 9.93
CA VAL A 216 11.12 10.44 8.91
C VAL A 216 11.79 10.53 7.54
N ILE A 217 12.07 9.38 6.94
CA ILE A 217 12.80 9.25 5.68
C ILE A 217 11.82 8.84 4.58
N ALA A 218 11.70 9.69 3.57
CA ALA A 218 10.87 9.46 2.42
C ALA A 218 11.66 8.76 1.31
N ILE A 219 11.07 7.74 0.69
CA ILE A 219 11.67 7.04 -0.42
C ILE A 219 10.87 7.34 -1.69
N GLN A 220 11.50 7.94 -2.68
CA GLN A 220 10.98 8.07 -4.03
C GLN A 220 11.70 7.12 -4.99
N ALA A 221 11.10 6.84 -6.12
CA ALA A 221 11.72 6.04 -7.17
C ALA A 221 12.64 6.89 -8.06
N GLN A 222 13.61 6.27 -8.72
CA GLN A 222 14.34 6.88 -9.84
C GLN A 222 13.38 7.28 -10.97
N LYS A 223 13.84 8.07 -11.93
CA LYS A 223 13.11 8.31 -13.18
C LYS A 223 12.92 7.01 -13.99
N ASN A 224 11.83 6.91 -14.72
CA ASN A 224 11.51 5.73 -15.55
C ASN A 224 11.53 4.40 -14.79
N HIS A 225 11.03 4.36 -13.57
CA HIS A 225 11.13 3.22 -12.66
C HIS A 225 10.09 2.13 -12.92
N LEU A 226 10.37 0.92 -12.39
CA LEU A 226 9.49 -0.25 -12.35
C LEU A 226 8.92 -0.50 -10.94
N LEU A 227 9.15 0.41 -10.00
CA LEU A 227 8.85 0.28 -8.58
C LEU A 227 7.41 0.70 -8.31
N GLN A 228 6.45 -0.21 -8.54
CA GLN A 228 5.02 0.06 -8.34
C GLN A 228 4.73 0.51 -6.90
N GLY A 229 3.87 1.52 -6.79
CA GLY A 229 3.49 2.13 -5.51
C GLY A 229 4.35 3.30 -5.07
N LEU A 230 5.53 3.50 -5.67
CA LEU A 230 6.36 4.69 -5.52
C LEU A 230 6.09 5.70 -6.65
N ARG A 231 6.48 6.94 -6.40
CA ARG A 231 6.51 8.02 -7.39
C ARG A 231 7.92 8.63 -7.46
N ASN A 232 8.25 9.21 -8.61
CA ASN A 232 9.31 10.18 -8.74
C ASN A 232 8.68 11.56 -8.84
N PHE A 233 8.98 12.47 -7.91
CA PHE A 233 8.37 13.79 -7.87
C PHE A 233 9.00 14.82 -8.83
N GLU A 234 9.98 14.42 -9.60
CA GLU A 234 10.43 15.20 -10.77
C GLU A 234 9.64 14.84 -12.04
N GLU A 235 9.06 13.62 -12.10
CA GLU A 235 8.26 13.14 -13.22
C GLU A 235 6.75 13.23 -12.99
N SER A 236 6.31 13.22 -11.73
CA SER A 236 4.89 13.24 -11.35
C SER A 236 4.60 14.32 -10.31
N SER A 237 3.39 14.88 -10.37
CA SER A 237 2.95 15.86 -9.38
C SER A 237 2.93 15.27 -7.98
N LYS A 238 3.36 16.06 -7.00
CA LYS A 238 3.15 15.72 -5.59
C LYS A 238 1.66 15.75 -5.28
N PRO A 239 1.11 14.73 -4.62
CA PRO A 239 -0.28 14.73 -4.18
C PRO A 239 -0.58 15.86 -3.19
N ASP A 240 -1.76 16.47 -3.26
CA ASP A 240 -2.18 17.54 -2.35
C ASP A 240 -2.14 17.10 -0.89
N LEU A 241 -2.54 15.86 -0.63
CA LEU A 241 -2.45 15.24 0.69
C LEU A 241 -1.02 15.30 1.25
N PHE A 242 -0.02 15.05 0.41
CA PHE A 242 1.39 15.09 0.79
C PHE A 242 1.88 16.54 0.94
N ILE A 243 1.59 17.42 -0.04
CA ILE A 243 2.03 18.83 -0.04
C ILE A 243 1.64 19.52 1.27
N ARG A 244 0.41 19.31 1.73
CA ARG A 244 -0.10 19.92 2.97
C ARG A 244 0.70 19.53 4.22
N ARG A 245 1.48 18.43 4.17
CA ARG A 245 2.16 17.82 5.32
C ARG A 245 3.62 17.45 5.05
N GLU A 246 4.21 17.86 3.92
CA GLU A 246 5.55 17.43 3.51
C GLU A 246 6.65 17.83 4.49
N LYS A 247 6.45 18.87 5.30
CA LYS A 247 7.38 19.30 6.35
C LYS A 247 7.67 18.24 7.41
N ILE A 248 6.88 17.15 7.46
CA ILE A 248 7.12 16.03 8.37
C ILE A 248 8.35 15.22 7.96
N VAL A 249 8.74 15.27 6.70
CA VAL A 249 9.89 14.54 6.14
C VAL A 249 11.19 15.24 6.52
N ASP A 250 12.12 14.50 7.10
CA ASP A 250 13.44 15.01 7.45
C ASP A 250 14.46 14.77 6.33
N ASP A 251 14.32 13.64 5.61
CA ASP A 251 15.30 13.27 4.57
C ASP A 251 14.65 12.46 3.44
N TRP A 252 15.33 12.42 2.30
CA TRP A 252 14.90 11.75 1.09
C TRP A 252 15.92 10.75 0.58
N TYR A 253 15.43 9.58 0.15
CA TYR A 253 16.21 8.58 -0.56
C TYR A 253 15.58 8.32 -1.93
N THR A 254 16.40 8.29 -2.98
CA THR A 254 15.96 7.93 -4.33
C THR A 254 16.41 6.51 -4.64
N ALA A 255 15.46 5.58 -4.61
CA ALA A 255 15.72 4.17 -4.87
C ALA A 255 15.82 3.87 -6.37
N THR A 256 16.81 3.08 -6.77
CA THR A 256 16.95 2.56 -8.11
C THR A 256 16.21 1.23 -8.27
N ASN A 257 15.89 0.84 -9.53
CA ASN A 257 15.33 -0.48 -9.82
C ASN A 257 16.29 -1.59 -9.36
N GLU A 258 17.57 -1.43 -9.68
CA GLU A 258 18.61 -2.43 -9.39
C GLU A 258 18.74 -2.70 -7.89
N GLU A 259 18.96 -1.66 -7.09
CA GLU A 259 19.06 -1.79 -5.62
C GLU A 259 17.80 -2.40 -5.00
N SER A 260 16.63 -1.96 -5.48
CA SER A 260 15.34 -2.44 -4.98
C SER A 260 15.15 -3.93 -5.26
N PHE A 261 15.41 -4.37 -6.49
CA PHE A 261 15.30 -5.79 -6.86
C PHE A 261 16.36 -6.64 -6.17
N GLN A 262 17.58 -6.13 -6.01
CA GLN A 262 18.62 -6.82 -5.24
C GLN A 262 18.17 -7.06 -3.79
N MET A 263 17.53 -6.07 -3.15
CA MET A 263 17.02 -6.23 -1.79
C MET A 263 15.83 -7.21 -1.74
N VAL A 264 14.95 -7.25 -2.73
CA VAL A 264 13.90 -8.27 -2.83
C VAL A 264 14.53 -9.68 -2.81
N LYS A 265 15.56 -9.90 -3.61
CA LYS A 265 16.28 -11.19 -3.68
C LYS A 265 16.94 -11.54 -2.35
N LEU A 266 17.67 -10.61 -1.74
CA LEU A 266 18.34 -10.83 -0.47
C LEU A 266 17.36 -11.11 0.69
N LEU A 267 16.19 -10.47 0.71
CA LEU A 267 15.15 -10.75 1.70
C LEU A 267 14.56 -12.15 1.53
N ALA A 268 14.35 -12.59 0.29
CA ALA A 268 13.91 -13.95 0.00
C ALA A 268 14.93 -14.99 0.44
N GLU A 269 16.22 -14.75 0.18
CA GLU A 269 17.33 -15.67 0.49
C GLU A 269 17.61 -15.73 2.01
N LYS A 270 17.68 -14.58 2.69
CA LYS A 270 18.16 -14.50 4.08
C LYS A 270 17.07 -14.62 5.12
N GLU A 271 15.88 -14.14 4.83
CA GLU A 271 14.76 -14.07 5.78
C GLU A 271 13.56 -14.93 5.35
N SER A 272 13.61 -15.53 4.15
CA SER A 272 12.47 -16.27 3.57
C SER A 272 11.22 -15.41 3.44
N ILE A 273 11.39 -14.14 3.04
CA ILE A 273 10.32 -13.16 2.85
C ILE A 273 10.36 -12.68 1.40
N LEU A 274 9.33 -13.01 0.64
CA LEU A 274 9.14 -12.51 -0.73
C LEU A 274 8.29 -11.24 -0.69
N VAL A 275 8.87 -10.10 -1.03
CA VAL A 275 8.26 -8.77 -0.90
C VAL A 275 8.01 -8.12 -2.24
N GLY A 276 7.12 -7.11 -2.32
CA GLY A 276 6.97 -6.27 -3.50
C GLY A 276 8.15 -5.31 -3.72
N PRO A 277 8.33 -4.76 -4.95
CA PRO A 277 9.47 -3.91 -5.31
C PRO A 277 9.65 -2.70 -4.42
N SER A 278 8.56 -2.03 -4.02
CA SER A 278 8.60 -0.87 -3.11
C SER A 278 9.14 -1.22 -1.73
N SER A 279 8.91 -2.44 -1.25
CA SER A 279 9.48 -2.94 0.01
C SER A 279 10.99 -3.18 -0.12
N GLY A 280 11.45 -3.64 -1.30
CA GLY A 280 12.88 -3.69 -1.63
C GLY A 280 13.53 -2.31 -1.58
N SER A 281 12.85 -1.29 -2.11
CA SER A 281 13.31 0.12 -2.05
C SER A 281 13.44 0.62 -0.61
N VAL A 282 12.46 0.31 0.24
CA VAL A 282 12.53 0.65 1.68
C VAL A 282 13.73 -0.04 2.32
N MET A 283 13.94 -1.31 2.04
CA MET A 283 15.07 -2.05 2.60
C MET A 283 16.42 -1.51 2.12
N SER A 284 16.56 -1.16 0.83
CA SER A 284 17.76 -0.53 0.28
C SER A 284 18.12 0.75 1.03
N SER A 285 17.14 1.64 1.21
CA SER A 285 17.29 2.87 1.96
C SER A 285 17.71 2.63 3.42
N MET A 286 17.09 1.66 4.11
CA MET A 286 17.46 1.31 5.49
C MET A 286 18.89 0.76 5.58
N MET A 287 19.32 -0.03 4.61
CA MET A 287 20.69 -0.57 4.57
C MET A 287 21.73 0.50 4.27
N ASP A 288 21.41 1.44 3.39
CA ASP A 288 22.30 2.58 3.12
C ASP A 288 22.44 3.45 4.37
N TYR A 289 21.33 3.75 5.04
CA TYR A 289 21.34 4.46 6.31
C TYR A 289 22.20 3.74 7.37
N ALA A 290 22.00 2.42 7.51
CA ALA A 290 22.71 1.61 8.51
C ALA A 290 24.23 1.56 8.30
N LYS A 291 24.73 1.76 7.07
CA LYS A 291 26.19 1.83 6.79
C LYS A 291 26.82 3.11 7.31
N ASN A 292 26.05 4.19 7.40
CA ASN A 292 26.54 5.54 7.68
C ASN A 292 26.23 5.99 9.11
N HIS A 293 25.63 5.12 9.95
CA HIS A 293 25.22 5.45 11.32
C HIS A 293 25.63 4.34 12.29
N ASP A 294 25.94 4.74 13.52
CA ASP A 294 26.46 3.81 14.53
C ASP A 294 25.38 3.08 15.31
N GLU A 295 24.21 3.69 15.49
CA GLU A 295 23.12 3.13 16.29
C GLU A 295 21.76 3.59 15.81
N GLY A 296 20.72 2.81 16.11
CA GLY A 296 19.32 3.17 15.81
C GLY A 296 18.37 2.00 15.83
N THR A 297 17.10 2.32 16.02
CA THR A 297 15.96 1.44 15.79
C THR A 297 15.23 1.92 14.56
N LEU A 298 15.50 1.26 13.44
CA LEU A 298 14.97 1.59 12.13
C LEU A 298 13.67 0.81 11.89
N VAL A 299 12.62 1.48 11.44
CA VAL A 299 11.35 0.86 11.10
C VAL A 299 10.97 1.19 9.67
N GLY A 300 10.79 0.16 8.83
CA GLY A 300 10.35 0.27 7.45
C GLY A 300 8.94 -0.26 7.23
N ILE A 301 8.17 0.34 6.31
CA ILE A 301 6.91 -0.22 5.84
C ILE A 301 7.16 -1.13 4.64
N PHE A 302 6.81 -2.40 4.78
CA PHE A 302 6.72 -3.33 3.67
C PHE A 302 5.27 -3.38 3.21
N ALA A 303 4.99 -2.68 2.11
CA ALA A 303 3.64 -2.31 1.70
C ALA A 303 2.80 -3.49 1.20
N ASP A 304 3.43 -4.43 0.52
CA ASP A 304 2.83 -5.65 -0.03
C ASP A 304 3.86 -6.77 -0.21
N ASP A 305 3.38 -7.97 -0.53
CA ASP A 305 4.23 -9.13 -0.81
C ASP A 305 4.54 -9.29 -2.31
N GLY A 306 5.41 -10.24 -2.62
CA GLY A 306 5.91 -10.48 -3.98
C GLY A 306 4.97 -11.27 -4.90
N ARG A 307 3.86 -11.83 -4.42
CA ARG A 307 2.97 -12.72 -5.21
C ARG A 307 2.34 -12.05 -6.44
N LYS A 308 2.12 -10.75 -6.38
CA LYS A 308 1.54 -9.96 -7.48
C LYS A 308 2.56 -9.53 -8.53
N PHE A 309 3.83 -9.87 -8.35
CA PHE A 309 4.94 -9.38 -9.16
C PHE A 309 5.70 -10.49 -9.86
N GLU A 310 5.11 -11.70 -9.98
CA GLU A 310 5.73 -12.86 -10.64
C GLU A 310 6.22 -12.51 -12.02
N SER A 311 5.33 -12.03 -12.90
CA SER A 311 5.67 -11.65 -14.27
C SER A 311 6.80 -10.61 -14.32
N LEU A 312 6.78 -9.61 -13.42
CA LEU A 312 7.82 -8.59 -13.34
C LEU A 312 9.17 -9.19 -12.93
N TYR A 313 9.20 -10.04 -11.93
CA TYR A 313 10.44 -10.64 -11.43
C TYR A 313 11.08 -11.59 -12.42
N LEU A 314 10.27 -12.36 -13.16
CA LEU A 314 10.74 -13.23 -14.21
C LEU A 314 11.27 -12.44 -15.42
N GLN A 315 10.56 -11.38 -15.86
CA GLN A 315 10.99 -10.49 -16.94
C GLN A 315 12.29 -9.76 -16.63
N GLN A 316 12.51 -9.40 -15.37
CA GLN A 316 13.74 -8.76 -14.92
C GLN A 316 14.85 -9.77 -14.58
N ASN A 317 14.65 -11.06 -14.84
CA ASN A 317 15.58 -12.14 -14.50
C ASN A 317 16.03 -12.14 -13.02
N LEU A 318 15.17 -11.63 -12.13
CA LEU A 318 15.46 -11.59 -10.70
C LEU A 318 15.46 -13.01 -10.10
N PHE A 319 14.52 -13.81 -10.53
CA PHE A 319 14.38 -15.23 -10.20
C PHE A 319 14.14 -16.04 -11.47
N LYS A 320 14.58 -17.31 -11.46
CA LYS A 320 14.03 -18.34 -12.35
C LYS A 320 12.66 -18.79 -11.82
N GLN A 321 11.81 -19.35 -12.67
CA GLN A 321 10.48 -19.82 -12.29
C GLN A 321 10.53 -20.74 -11.04
N GLU A 322 11.42 -21.74 -11.06
CA GLU A 322 11.57 -22.69 -9.94
C GLU A 322 12.02 -22.02 -8.64
N GLU A 323 12.90 -21.00 -8.73
CA GLU A 323 13.36 -20.23 -7.58
C GLU A 323 12.22 -19.39 -6.98
N TYR A 324 11.46 -18.69 -7.84
CA TYR A 324 10.30 -17.91 -7.43
C TYR A 324 9.29 -18.79 -6.69
N GLU A 325 8.91 -19.92 -7.28
CA GLU A 325 7.99 -20.88 -6.67
C GLU A 325 8.52 -21.45 -5.34
N LYS A 326 9.84 -21.72 -5.27
CA LYS A 326 10.49 -22.16 -4.02
C LYS A 326 10.35 -21.11 -2.93
N TYR A 327 10.66 -19.83 -3.23
CA TYR A 327 10.52 -18.76 -2.25
C TYR A 327 9.06 -18.53 -1.87
N LEU A 328 8.14 -18.62 -2.81
CA LEU A 328 6.72 -18.53 -2.56
C LEU A 328 6.23 -19.61 -1.58
N ARG A 329 6.62 -20.88 -1.82
CA ARG A 329 6.27 -22.01 -0.92
C ARG A 329 6.92 -21.90 0.45
N ASN A 330 8.14 -21.39 0.53
CA ASN A 330 8.90 -21.27 1.78
C ASN A 330 8.60 -19.99 2.57
N CYS A 331 7.83 -19.07 2.00
CA CYS A 331 7.46 -17.83 2.69
C CYS A 331 6.59 -18.16 3.90
N LYS A 332 7.22 -18.20 5.08
CA LYS A 332 6.58 -18.55 6.37
C LYS A 332 5.55 -17.53 6.84
N LEU A 333 5.52 -16.37 6.18
CA LEU A 333 4.71 -15.21 6.56
C LEU A 333 3.63 -14.95 5.50
N LEU A 334 2.88 -15.99 5.10
CA LEU A 334 1.74 -15.84 4.20
C LEU A 334 0.49 -15.42 5.00
N PRO A 335 -0.24 -14.42 4.55
CA PRO A 335 -1.54 -14.11 5.14
C PRO A 335 -2.52 -15.24 4.88
N LEU A 336 -3.29 -15.62 5.89
CA LEU A 336 -4.19 -16.78 5.91
C LEU A 336 -5.36 -16.73 4.93
N LEU A 337 -5.59 -15.63 4.18
CA LEU A 337 -6.84 -15.43 3.43
C LEU A 337 -6.73 -14.75 2.05
N ALA A 338 -5.56 -14.33 1.61
CA ALA A 338 -5.55 -13.33 0.55
C ALA A 338 -5.94 -13.80 -0.86
N TYR A 339 -5.95 -15.07 -1.21
CA TYR A 339 -6.22 -15.52 -2.58
C TYR A 339 -6.58 -17.02 -2.71
N GLN A 340 -7.29 -17.58 -1.72
CA GLN A 340 -7.91 -18.91 -1.91
C GLN A 340 -9.24 -18.81 -2.62
#